data_899a42be58e401853eefce93285ed6a8
#
_entry.id   899a42be58e401853eefce93285ed6a8
#
_cell.length_a   1.000
_cell.length_b   1.000
_cell.length_c   1.000
_cell.angle_alpha   90.00
_cell.angle_beta   90.00
_cell.angle_gamma   90.00
#
_symmetry.space_group_name_H-M   'P 1'
#
loop_
_entity.id
_entity.type
_entity.pdbx_description
1 polymer ?
#
loop_
_entity_poly.entity_id
_entity_poly.type
_entity_poly.pdbx_seq_one_letter_code
_entity_poly.pdbx_strand_id
1 'polypeptide(L)'
;MLCINLWTSSKQSTTETASPTTNTTNLADSPDIYRNGEQYKPGVGTRQLKENIIYESKGYYYQTDELGRIKVAQGDLRLETGKRNNRDQLKAGYEDRLPNDHGGHLIAKIFGGSGELDNLVAMDKIVNTVKYRDVERAWENALKNGETVNVKIILDYTEANKRPTGFNVEYIIGDSKKEIYLSNGG
;
A
#
# COMPACT_ATOMS: atom_id res chain seq x y z
N MET A 1 5.90 -16.62 -75.56
CA MET A 1 4.99 -17.07 -74.50
C MET A 1 5.66 -16.70 -73.20
N LEU A 2 5.30 -15.53 -72.62
CA LEU A 2 5.91 -14.98 -71.39
C LEU A 2 5.10 -15.45 -70.20
N CYS A 3 5.72 -16.14 -69.25
CA CYS A 3 5.17 -16.45 -67.94
C CYS A 3 5.65 -15.38 -66.95
N ILE A 4 4.72 -14.55 -66.46
CA ILE A 4 4.97 -13.56 -65.43
C ILE A 4 4.71 -14.23 -64.08
N ASN A 5 5.75 -14.37 -63.24
CA ASN A 5 5.61 -14.79 -61.85
C ASN A 5 5.27 -13.57 -60.99
N LEU A 6 4.06 -13.56 -60.45
CA LEU A 6 3.60 -12.62 -59.41
C LEU A 6 4.04 -13.15 -58.05
N TRP A 7 4.99 -12.45 -57.43
CA TRP A 7 5.44 -12.71 -56.07
C TRP A 7 4.63 -11.82 -55.13
N THR A 8 3.66 -12.39 -54.41
CA THR A 8 2.88 -11.68 -53.38
C THR A 8 3.65 -11.75 -52.06
N SER A 9 4.17 -10.61 -51.63
CA SER A 9 4.80 -10.42 -50.34
C SER A 9 3.71 -10.28 -49.28
N SER A 10 3.51 -11.28 -48.44
CA SER A 10 2.69 -11.22 -47.26
C SER A 10 3.44 -10.48 -46.13
N LYS A 11 3.01 -9.28 -45.76
CA LYS A 11 3.47 -8.60 -44.57
C LYS A 11 2.89 -9.32 -43.36
N GLN A 12 3.73 -9.98 -42.56
CA GLN A 12 3.41 -10.39 -41.20
C GLN A 12 3.36 -9.17 -40.30
N SER A 13 2.19 -8.88 -39.78
CA SER A 13 2.00 -7.91 -38.69
C SER A 13 2.41 -8.57 -37.39
N THR A 14 3.57 -8.22 -36.87
CA THR A 14 3.96 -8.54 -35.49
C THR A 14 3.23 -7.57 -34.57
N THR A 15 2.17 -8.05 -33.90
CA THR A 15 1.58 -7.37 -32.75
C THR A 15 2.54 -7.50 -31.58
N GLU A 16 3.30 -6.47 -31.32
CA GLU A 16 4.07 -6.29 -30.10
C GLU A 16 3.08 -6.06 -28.96
N THR A 17 2.87 -7.10 -28.15
CA THR A 17 2.14 -6.96 -26.87
C THR A 17 3.04 -6.18 -25.93
N ALA A 18 2.79 -4.89 -25.79
CA ALA A 18 3.38 -4.06 -24.76
C ALA A 18 2.94 -4.60 -23.39
N SER A 19 3.87 -5.20 -22.65
CA SER A 19 3.71 -5.46 -21.22
C SER A 19 3.43 -4.12 -20.51
N PRO A 20 2.49 -4.06 -19.56
CA PRO A 20 2.26 -2.83 -18.82
C PRO A 20 3.52 -2.54 -17.99
N THR A 21 4.27 -1.54 -18.40
CA THR A 21 5.33 -0.94 -17.58
C THR A 21 4.63 -0.33 -16.36
N THR A 22 4.68 -1.01 -15.22
CA THR A 22 4.25 -0.42 -13.96
C THR A 22 5.22 0.71 -13.63
N ASN A 23 4.88 1.93 -14.03
CA ASN A 23 5.55 3.14 -13.57
C ASN A 23 5.37 3.17 -12.05
N THR A 24 6.39 2.71 -11.32
CA THR A 24 6.45 2.79 -9.86
C THR A 24 6.76 4.25 -9.49
N THR A 25 5.74 5.10 -9.55
CA THR A 25 5.87 6.50 -9.15
C THR A 25 6.13 6.54 -7.64
N ASN A 26 7.24 7.14 -7.23
CA ASN A 26 7.49 7.43 -5.82
C ASN A 26 6.51 8.52 -5.37
N LEU A 27 5.65 8.23 -4.39
CA LEU A 27 4.64 9.18 -3.90
C LEU A 27 5.27 10.45 -3.31
N ALA A 28 6.51 10.38 -2.83
CA ALA A 28 7.25 11.54 -2.32
C ALA A 28 7.51 12.60 -3.38
N ASP A 29 7.52 12.24 -4.66
CA ASP A 29 7.81 13.14 -5.79
C ASP A 29 6.54 13.83 -6.32
N SER A 30 5.38 13.59 -5.70
CA SER A 30 4.12 14.24 -6.09
C SER A 30 4.16 15.75 -5.80
N PRO A 31 3.69 16.61 -6.72
CA PRO A 31 3.64 18.05 -6.48
C PRO A 31 2.59 18.44 -5.42
N ASP A 32 1.54 17.63 -5.26
CA ASP A 32 0.40 17.93 -4.38
C ASP A 32 0.31 16.89 -3.25
N ILE A 33 1.00 17.15 -2.14
CA ILE A 33 0.98 16.28 -0.97
C ILE A 33 0.27 16.98 0.19
N TYR A 34 -0.81 16.39 0.68
CA TYR A 34 -1.54 16.83 1.87
C TYR A 34 -0.77 16.51 3.15
N ARG A 35 -0.75 17.43 4.13
CA ARG A 35 -0.01 17.29 5.39
C ARG A 35 -0.82 17.81 6.57
N ASN A 36 -0.35 17.55 7.78
CA ASN A 36 -0.83 18.17 9.02
C ASN A 36 -2.34 18.04 9.28
N GLY A 37 -2.96 16.92 8.88
CA GLY A 37 -4.39 16.67 9.07
C GLY A 37 -5.27 17.10 7.91
N GLU A 38 -4.73 17.72 6.88
CA GLU A 38 -5.46 18.15 5.68
C GLU A 38 -5.97 16.97 4.84
N GLN A 39 -5.45 15.76 5.05
CA GLN A 39 -5.91 14.53 4.40
C GLN A 39 -7.33 14.12 4.78
N TYR A 40 -7.88 14.67 5.87
CA TYR A 40 -9.22 14.34 6.33
C TYR A 40 -10.31 15.25 5.72
N LYS A 41 -11.50 14.69 5.54
CA LYS A 41 -12.69 15.45 5.13
C LYS A 41 -13.12 16.39 6.25
N PRO A 42 -13.40 17.67 5.94
CA PRO A 42 -13.86 18.61 6.96
C PRO A 42 -15.29 18.28 7.43
N GLY A 43 -15.58 18.53 8.69
CA GLY A 43 -16.96 18.51 9.23
C GLY A 43 -17.59 17.12 9.40
N VAL A 44 -16.86 16.04 9.19
CA VAL A 44 -17.34 14.68 9.40
C VAL A 44 -16.96 14.22 10.79
N GLY A 45 -17.93 13.82 11.61
CA GLY A 45 -17.70 13.38 13.00
C GLY A 45 -16.82 12.13 13.15
N THR A 46 -16.68 11.34 12.08
CA THR A 46 -15.70 10.28 11.92
C THR A 46 -14.62 10.77 10.96
N ARG A 47 -13.36 10.71 11.34
CA ARG A 47 -12.24 11.06 10.46
C ARG A 47 -12.26 10.16 9.22
N GLN A 48 -12.63 10.71 8.07
CA GLN A 48 -12.59 10.04 6.77
C GLN A 48 -11.53 10.71 5.90
N LEU A 49 -10.74 9.90 5.22
CA LEU A 49 -9.76 10.40 4.27
C LEU A 49 -10.46 10.96 3.02
N LYS A 50 -9.85 11.96 2.40
CA LYS A 50 -10.25 12.49 1.09
C LYS A 50 -9.94 11.46 0.00
N GLU A 51 -10.70 11.53 -1.09
CA GLU A 51 -10.52 10.69 -2.27
C GLU A 51 -9.37 11.17 -3.16
N ASN A 52 -8.69 10.24 -3.83
CA ASN A 52 -7.69 10.50 -4.88
C ASN A 52 -6.60 11.49 -4.47
N ILE A 53 -6.13 11.42 -3.22
CA ILE A 53 -5.05 12.27 -2.72
C ILE A 53 -3.79 11.48 -2.42
N ILE A 54 -2.67 12.19 -2.42
CA ILE A 54 -1.44 11.75 -1.79
C ILE A 54 -1.25 12.58 -0.53
N TYR A 55 -0.90 11.92 0.58
CA TYR A 55 -0.62 12.61 1.83
C TYR A 55 0.62 12.04 2.53
N GLU A 56 1.24 12.87 3.32
CA GLU A 56 2.34 12.51 4.21
C GLU A 56 1.85 12.44 5.65
N SER A 57 2.17 11.36 6.34
CA SER A 57 1.94 11.21 7.77
C SER A 57 3.15 10.56 8.44
N LYS A 58 3.74 11.25 9.40
CA LYS A 58 4.92 10.78 10.15
C LYS A 58 6.13 10.43 9.29
N GLY A 59 6.32 11.11 8.15
CA GLY A 59 7.41 10.88 7.22
C GLY A 59 7.21 9.69 6.26
N TYR A 60 5.99 9.14 6.23
CA TYR A 60 5.56 8.11 5.27
C TYR A 60 4.51 8.68 4.34
N TYR A 61 4.49 8.18 3.11
CA TYR A 61 3.60 8.65 2.07
C TYR A 61 2.50 7.63 1.79
N TYR A 62 1.30 8.13 1.61
CA TYR A 62 0.11 7.34 1.38
C TYR A 62 -0.66 7.88 0.19
N GLN A 63 -1.35 6.99 -0.50
CA GLN A 63 -2.29 7.36 -1.56
C GLN A 63 -3.65 6.78 -1.26
N THR A 64 -4.71 7.59 -1.45
CA THR A 64 -6.08 7.10 -1.41
C THR A 64 -6.62 6.85 -2.81
N ASP A 65 -7.62 5.97 -2.91
CA ASP A 65 -8.41 5.74 -4.11
C ASP A 65 -9.63 6.69 -4.21
N GLU A 66 -10.46 6.47 -5.22
CA GLU A 66 -11.70 7.23 -5.49
C GLU A 66 -12.76 7.13 -4.38
N LEU A 67 -12.61 6.21 -3.43
CA LEU A 67 -13.51 6.03 -2.27
C LEU A 67 -12.88 6.52 -0.95
N GLY A 68 -11.68 7.10 -1.01
CA GLY A 68 -10.93 7.56 0.16
C GLY A 68 -10.36 6.43 1.00
N ARG A 69 -10.15 5.23 0.44
CA ARG A 69 -9.48 4.11 1.08
C ARG A 69 -7.98 4.21 0.84
N ILE A 70 -7.17 3.78 1.78
CA ILE A 70 -5.72 3.74 1.59
C ILE A 70 -5.39 2.67 0.54
N LYS A 71 -4.86 3.10 -0.61
CA LYS A 71 -4.46 2.22 -1.71
C LYS A 71 -2.99 1.85 -1.65
N VAL A 72 -2.14 2.79 -1.24
CA VAL A 72 -0.69 2.61 -1.14
C VAL A 72 -0.19 3.25 0.15
N ALA A 73 0.77 2.60 0.81
CA ALA A 73 1.60 3.16 1.87
C ALA A 73 3.07 2.87 1.54
N GLN A 74 3.96 3.87 1.65
CA GLN A 74 5.38 3.68 1.32
C GLN A 74 6.31 4.59 2.09
N GLY A 75 7.58 4.21 2.17
CA GLY A 75 8.67 5.03 2.69
C GLY A 75 9.86 4.22 3.19
N ASP A 76 10.87 4.95 3.63
CA ASP A 76 12.06 4.39 4.25
C ASP A 76 11.77 4.18 5.74
N LEU A 77 11.90 2.92 6.18
CA LEU A 77 11.65 2.59 7.58
C LEU A 77 12.80 3.06 8.47
N ARG A 78 12.44 3.46 9.69
CA ARG A 78 13.38 3.79 10.76
C ARG A 78 12.87 3.23 12.09
N LEU A 79 13.75 2.90 12.99
CA LEU A 79 13.36 2.51 14.35
C LEU A 79 12.97 3.76 15.15
N GLU A 80 11.72 3.79 15.59
CA GLU A 80 11.16 4.89 16.38
C GLU A 80 9.97 4.37 17.20
N THR A 81 9.72 4.98 18.36
CA THR A 81 8.57 4.61 19.18
C THR A 81 7.38 5.54 18.91
N GLY A 82 6.33 5.01 18.31
CA GLY A 82 5.07 5.74 18.07
C GLY A 82 4.05 5.60 19.24
N LYS A 83 3.06 6.49 19.32
CA LYS A 83 1.94 6.40 20.28
C LYS A 83 0.77 5.60 19.70
N ARG A 84 0.04 4.83 20.51
CA ARG A 84 -1.19 4.12 20.11
C ARG A 84 -2.42 5.01 20.26
N ASN A 85 -3.33 4.90 19.28
CA ASN A 85 -4.67 5.44 19.37
C ASN A 85 -5.68 4.27 19.34
N ASN A 86 -6.07 3.78 20.51
CA ASN A 86 -6.98 2.64 20.63
C ASN A 86 -8.37 2.94 20.03
N ARG A 87 -8.82 4.20 20.05
CA ARG A 87 -10.09 4.61 19.49
C ARG A 87 -10.12 4.45 17.96
N ASP A 88 -9.06 4.83 17.28
CA ASP A 88 -8.98 4.75 15.83
C ASP A 88 -8.76 3.30 15.36
N GLN A 89 -8.06 2.48 16.16
CA GLN A 89 -7.93 1.04 15.87
C GLN A 89 -9.29 0.32 15.84
N LEU A 90 -10.25 0.73 16.66
CA LEU A 90 -11.60 0.15 16.68
C LEU A 90 -12.44 0.61 15.48
N LYS A 91 -12.11 1.73 14.84
CA LYS A 91 -12.84 2.29 13.71
C LYS A 91 -12.32 1.86 12.34
N ALA A 92 -11.14 1.24 12.28
CA ALA A 92 -10.53 0.78 11.03
C ALA A 92 -11.48 -0.21 10.32
N GLY A 93 -11.75 0.02 9.02
CA GLY A 93 -12.67 -0.77 8.21
C GLY A 93 -14.15 -0.34 8.32
N TYR A 94 -14.47 0.57 9.22
CA TYR A 94 -15.82 1.10 9.40
C TYR A 94 -16.87 -0.03 9.53
N GLU A 95 -17.94 0.03 8.71
CA GLU A 95 -19.03 -0.96 8.65
C GLU A 95 -18.61 -2.33 8.06
N ASP A 96 -17.53 -2.37 7.30
CA ASP A 96 -17.06 -3.58 6.62
C ASP A 96 -16.08 -4.40 7.47
N ARG A 97 -15.79 -3.94 8.68
CA ARG A 97 -14.93 -4.62 9.64
C ARG A 97 -15.57 -5.93 10.10
N LEU A 98 -14.83 -7.03 10.03
CA LEU A 98 -15.25 -8.31 10.56
C LEU A 98 -15.01 -8.42 12.07
N PRO A 99 -15.75 -9.29 12.79
CA PRO A 99 -15.65 -9.42 14.27
C PRO A 99 -14.24 -9.73 14.78
N ASN A 100 -13.45 -10.47 14.01
CA ASN A 100 -12.08 -10.87 14.37
C ASN A 100 -11.02 -9.94 13.80
N ASP A 101 -11.38 -8.84 13.14
CA ASP A 101 -10.39 -7.92 12.62
C ASP A 101 -9.79 -7.05 13.72
N HIS A 102 -8.51 -6.78 13.56
CA HIS A 102 -7.80 -5.74 14.29
C HIS A 102 -7.73 -4.46 13.44
N GLY A 103 -7.57 -3.31 14.08
CA GLY A 103 -7.05 -2.11 13.42
C GLY A 103 -5.55 -2.32 13.19
N GLY A 104 -5.20 -2.86 12.03
CA GLY A 104 -3.82 -3.15 11.65
C GLY A 104 -3.12 -1.89 11.13
N HIS A 105 -1.88 -1.66 11.57
CA HIS A 105 -1.04 -0.60 11.04
C HIS A 105 -0.40 -1.06 9.72
N LEU A 106 -0.42 -0.21 8.69
CA LEU A 106 0.36 -0.45 7.47
C LEU A 106 1.85 -0.22 7.73
N ILE A 107 2.19 0.87 8.38
CA ILE A 107 3.53 1.11 8.92
C ILE A 107 3.44 0.99 10.43
N ALA A 108 4.12 -0.01 10.99
CA ALA A 108 4.05 -0.28 12.42
C ALA A 108 4.62 0.86 13.26
N LYS A 109 4.17 0.93 14.50
CA LYS A 109 4.60 1.93 15.48
C LYS A 109 6.08 1.89 15.82
N ILE A 110 6.67 0.69 15.79
CA ILE A 110 8.10 0.51 16.00
C ILE A 110 8.94 1.22 14.93
N PHE A 111 8.32 1.51 13.79
CA PHE A 111 8.90 2.31 12.70
C PHE A 111 8.41 3.76 12.70
N GLY A 112 7.74 4.22 13.76
CA GLY A 112 7.21 5.57 13.85
C GLY A 112 5.92 5.82 13.08
N GLY A 113 5.24 4.77 12.58
CA GLY A 113 3.96 4.88 11.87
C GLY A 113 2.86 5.54 12.72
N SER A 114 1.97 6.29 12.06
CA SER A 114 0.82 6.94 12.71
C SER A 114 -0.07 5.93 13.41
N GLY A 115 -0.59 6.29 14.57
CA GLY A 115 -1.61 5.51 15.29
C GLY A 115 -3.05 5.85 14.89
N GLU A 116 -3.24 6.71 13.90
CA GLU A 116 -4.54 7.23 13.47
C GLU A 116 -5.06 6.50 12.23
N LEU A 117 -6.30 6.82 11.81
CA LEU A 117 -6.97 6.18 10.66
C LEU A 117 -6.24 6.37 9.33
N ASP A 118 -5.32 7.31 9.24
CA ASP A 118 -4.46 7.54 8.08
C ASP A 118 -3.37 6.47 7.86
N ASN A 119 -3.28 5.50 8.76
CA ASN A 119 -2.32 4.39 8.68
C ASN A 119 -2.94 3.06 9.16
N LEU A 120 -4.27 3.03 9.38
CA LEU A 120 -4.97 1.87 9.93
C LEU A 120 -5.99 1.31 8.94
N VAL A 121 -6.02 -0.01 8.84
CA VAL A 121 -7.02 -0.75 8.07
C VAL A 121 -7.60 -1.91 8.88
N ALA A 122 -8.79 -2.40 8.50
CA ALA A 122 -9.31 -3.65 9.05
C ALA A 122 -8.44 -4.81 8.56
N MET A 123 -7.78 -5.50 9.46
CA MET A 123 -6.85 -6.57 9.16
C MET A 123 -7.21 -7.81 9.98
N ASP A 124 -7.37 -8.96 9.32
CA ASP A 124 -7.59 -10.23 10.01
C ASP A 124 -6.58 -10.44 11.12
N LYS A 125 -7.04 -10.96 12.26
CA LYS A 125 -6.22 -11.16 13.46
C LYS A 125 -4.95 -11.96 13.18
N ILE A 126 -5.05 -13.06 12.42
CA ILE A 126 -3.89 -13.92 12.12
C ILE A 126 -2.93 -13.20 11.17
N VAL A 127 -3.47 -12.49 10.18
CA VAL A 127 -2.64 -11.66 9.29
C VAL A 127 -1.88 -10.64 10.13
N ASN A 128 -2.56 -9.87 10.95
CA ASN A 128 -1.97 -8.80 11.75
C ASN A 128 -0.94 -9.30 12.79
N THR A 129 -1.25 -10.41 13.49
CA THR A 129 -0.43 -10.85 14.64
C THR A 129 0.63 -11.90 14.30
N VAL A 130 0.53 -12.54 13.13
CA VAL A 130 1.46 -13.58 12.69
C VAL A 130 2.10 -13.20 11.36
N LYS A 131 1.34 -13.22 10.26
CA LYS A 131 1.92 -13.10 8.91
C LYS A 131 2.60 -11.74 8.67
N TYR A 132 1.89 -10.65 8.95
CA TYR A 132 2.42 -9.29 8.78
C TYR A 132 3.52 -9.02 9.82
N ARG A 133 3.34 -9.52 11.04
CA ARG A 133 4.33 -9.43 12.12
C ARG A 133 5.67 -10.11 11.78
N ASP A 134 5.66 -11.22 11.05
CA ASP A 134 6.89 -11.88 10.61
C ASP A 134 7.66 -11.03 9.58
N VAL A 135 6.93 -10.35 8.68
CA VAL A 135 7.52 -9.38 7.74
C VAL A 135 8.13 -8.20 8.50
N GLU A 136 7.38 -7.61 9.45
CA GLU A 136 7.87 -6.51 10.31
C GLU A 136 9.12 -6.90 11.10
N ARG A 137 9.22 -8.14 11.58
CA ARG A 137 10.42 -8.64 12.28
C ARG A 137 11.64 -8.69 11.37
N ALA A 138 11.47 -9.06 10.10
CA ALA A 138 12.56 -9.04 9.14
C ALA A 138 13.07 -7.61 8.93
N TRP A 139 12.17 -6.63 8.79
CA TRP A 139 12.52 -5.22 8.69
C TRP A 139 13.21 -4.68 9.94
N GLU A 140 12.67 -5.01 11.13
CA GLU A 140 13.24 -4.61 12.42
C GLU A 140 14.68 -5.13 12.58
N ASN A 141 14.92 -6.41 12.24
CA ASN A 141 16.24 -7.01 12.32
C ASN A 141 17.23 -6.36 11.36
N ALA A 142 16.82 -6.10 10.12
CA ALA A 142 17.64 -5.41 9.12
C ALA A 142 18.06 -4.00 9.62
N LEU A 143 17.10 -3.21 10.11
CA LEU A 143 17.38 -1.89 10.66
C LEU A 143 18.31 -1.92 11.88
N LYS A 144 18.15 -2.92 12.77
CA LYS A 144 19.06 -3.12 13.91
C LYS A 144 20.48 -3.49 13.50
N ASN A 145 20.62 -4.13 12.34
CA ASN A 145 21.93 -4.46 11.74
C ASN A 145 22.52 -3.29 10.93
N GLY A 146 21.85 -2.14 10.89
CA GLY A 146 22.33 -0.96 10.16
C GLY A 146 22.03 -0.99 8.67
N GLU A 147 21.18 -1.90 8.20
CA GLU A 147 20.73 -1.96 6.81
C GLU A 147 19.59 -0.95 6.58
N THR A 148 19.47 -0.46 5.35
CA THR A 148 18.32 0.35 4.93
C THR A 148 17.13 -0.56 4.59
N VAL A 149 15.92 -0.10 4.90
CA VAL A 149 14.68 -0.80 4.55
C VAL A 149 13.71 0.18 3.91
N ASN A 150 13.42 0.00 2.63
CA ASN A 150 12.37 0.72 1.92
C ASN A 150 11.17 -0.20 1.71
N VAL A 151 9.96 0.29 1.94
CA VAL A 151 8.73 -0.50 1.81
C VAL A 151 7.70 0.19 0.93
N LYS A 152 6.92 -0.60 0.20
CA LYS A 152 5.72 -0.20 -0.50
C LYS A 152 4.65 -1.27 -0.30
N ILE A 153 3.53 -0.88 0.30
CA ILE A 153 2.40 -1.75 0.61
C ILE A 153 1.23 -1.30 -0.25
N ILE A 154 0.76 -2.18 -1.12
CA ILE A 154 -0.37 -1.95 -2.02
C ILE A 154 -1.54 -2.78 -1.50
N LEU A 155 -2.71 -2.15 -1.37
CA LEU A 155 -3.90 -2.76 -0.83
C LEU A 155 -4.89 -3.08 -1.95
N ASP A 156 -5.41 -4.30 -1.91
CA ASP A 156 -6.47 -4.75 -2.79
C ASP A 156 -7.82 -4.64 -2.10
N TYR A 157 -8.84 -4.25 -2.86
CA TYR A 157 -10.22 -4.13 -2.39
C TYR A 157 -11.18 -4.76 -3.38
N THR A 158 -12.33 -5.22 -2.88
CA THR A 158 -13.45 -5.64 -3.71
C THR A 158 -14.53 -4.58 -3.66
N GLU A 159 -14.97 -4.10 -4.83
CA GLU A 159 -16.04 -3.10 -4.97
C GLU A 159 -15.87 -1.89 -4.04
N ALA A 160 -16.94 -1.47 -3.35
CA ALA A 160 -16.93 -0.34 -2.43
C ALA A 160 -16.53 -0.72 -0.98
N ASN A 161 -16.11 -1.96 -0.74
CA ASN A 161 -15.77 -2.45 0.60
C ASN A 161 -14.55 -1.71 1.16
N LYS A 162 -14.64 -1.24 2.40
CA LYS A 162 -13.55 -0.51 3.09
C LYS A 162 -12.54 -1.44 3.78
N ARG A 163 -12.85 -2.72 3.86
CA ARG A 163 -11.93 -3.75 4.33
C ARG A 163 -11.10 -4.26 3.15
N PRO A 164 -9.77 -4.16 3.18
CA PRO A 164 -8.94 -4.70 2.11
C PRO A 164 -9.06 -6.23 2.05
N THR A 165 -8.97 -6.79 0.86
CA THR A 165 -8.95 -8.25 0.61
C THR A 165 -7.55 -8.84 0.70
N GLY A 166 -6.52 -8.00 0.52
CA GLY A 166 -5.14 -8.42 0.59
C GLY A 166 -4.15 -7.26 0.57
N PHE A 167 -2.89 -7.63 0.79
CA PHE A 167 -1.76 -6.71 0.83
C PHE A 167 -0.65 -7.26 -0.05
N ASN A 168 -0.26 -6.53 -1.08
CA ASN A 168 0.99 -6.78 -1.77
C ASN A 168 2.09 -5.94 -1.11
N VAL A 169 3.03 -6.61 -0.46
CA VAL A 169 4.11 -6.00 0.34
C VAL A 169 5.41 -6.13 -0.42
N GLU A 170 5.81 -5.05 -1.09
CA GLU A 170 7.11 -4.92 -1.73
C GLU A 170 8.08 -4.26 -0.74
N TYR A 171 9.30 -4.78 -0.63
CA TYR A 171 10.32 -4.14 0.18
C TYR A 171 11.74 -4.43 -0.29
N ILE A 172 12.66 -3.52 0.05
CA ILE A 172 14.08 -3.61 -0.27
C ILE A 172 14.85 -3.53 1.04
N ILE A 173 15.70 -4.51 1.30
CA ILE A 173 16.66 -4.51 2.42
C ILE A 173 18.06 -4.47 1.80
N GLY A 174 18.81 -3.39 2.02
CA GLY A 174 20.05 -3.15 1.29
C GLY A 174 19.79 -3.15 -0.22
N ASP A 175 20.37 -4.12 -0.96
CA ASP A 175 20.16 -4.28 -2.39
C ASP A 175 19.16 -5.41 -2.74
N SER A 176 18.58 -6.08 -1.74
CA SER A 176 17.70 -7.24 -1.93
C SER A 176 16.23 -6.83 -1.99
N LYS A 177 15.60 -6.96 -3.16
CA LYS A 177 14.16 -6.75 -3.34
C LYS A 177 13.38 -8.02 -3.02
N LYS A 178 12.27 -7.86 -2.29
CA LYS A 178 11.31 -8.93 -1.99
C LYS A 178 9.88 -8.45 -2.20
N GLU A 179 9.00 -9.39 -2.48
CA GLU A 179 7.57 -9.17 -2.67
C GLU A 179 6.81 -10.33 -2.04
N ILE A 180 5.78 -10.02 -1.26
CA ILE A 180 4.95 -11.00 -0.54
C ILE A 180 3.50 -10.57 -0.65
N TYR A 181 2.63 -11.48 -1.07
CA TYR A 181 1.18 -11.27 -1.00
C TYR A 181 0.60 -11.89 0.27
N LEU A 182 -0.14 -11.10 1.02
CA LEU A 182 -0.86 -11.52 2.21
C LEU A 182 -2.36 -11.36 1.99
N SER A 183 -3.08 -12.49 1.80
CA SER A 183 -4.55 -12.49 1.80
C SER A 183 -5.06 -12.08 3.17
N ASN A 184 -6.03 -11.17 3.23
CA ASN A 184 -6.57 -10.62 4.49
C ASN A 184 -7.67 -11.51 5.13
N GLY A 185 -7.62 -12.79 4.90
CA GLY A 185 -8.58 -13.73 5.49
C GLY A 185 -9.97 -13.64 4.83
N GLY A 186 -10.57 -14.75 4.47
CA GLY A 186 -11.89 -14.88 3.89
C GLY A 186 -12.10 -16.34 3.60
#